data_0ac08f3ed978c6a560cbb1ce37a609ca
#
_entry.id   0ac08f3ed978c6a560cbb1ce37a609ca
#
_cell.length_a   1.000
_cell.length_b   1.000
_cell.length_c   1.000
_cell.angle_alpha   90.00
_cell.angle_beta   90.00
_cell.angle_gamma   90.00
#
_symmetry.space_group_name_H-M   'P 1'
#
loop_
_entity.id
_entity.type
_entity.pdbx_description
1 polymer ?
#
loop_
_entity_poly.entity_id
_entity_poly.type
_entity_poly.pdbx_seq_one_letter_code
_entity_poly.pdbx_strand_id
1 'polypeptide(L)'
;MGMFRELFDMEGWVTYHVDARKSGITNKDHLDAMVRKYGEDSDTVRVRVKGEFPLQGNDTVNGADDVREAIARPVVAGDHGQALVCGIDVSRGGLDSTVVTLRRGRDARTLPTWRYAASMTKDTERLATRIIADLLPFQPDIIAVDATGVGGPLADILRKRSAPAVDVHFGAKALQDRLYINRGTELWFEMKDWLIAGGCIKSTIPKLEKELIARLYEINETSDKTKLVPKDKQPGGSPDFADSLALTFAFPGILPRHTTWGNVLTFNSNPKPAQAYPVLPWEQPKRHAFS
;
A
#
# COMPACT_ATOMS: atom_id res chain seq x y z
N MET A 1 -10.69 -26.77 -4.19
CA MET A 1 -11.65 -26.65 -3.08
C MET A 1 -11.25 -27.65 -2.02
N GLY A 2 -11.36 -27.34 -0.74
CA GLY A 2 -10.96 -28.25 0.33
C GLY A 2 -12.07 -29.24 0.69
N MET A 3 -11.68 -30.38 1.25
CA MET A 3 -12.56 -31.47 1.70
C MET A 3 -13.74 -30.98 2.57
N PHE A 4 -13.51 -29.94 3.42
CA PHE A 4 -14.56 -29.37 4.28
C PHE A 4 -15.73 -28.76 3.47
N ARG A 5 -15.44 -28.13 2.33
CA ARG A 5 -16.48 -27.58 1.45
C ARG A 5 -17.32 -28.70 0.82
N GLU A 6 -16.66 -29.79 0.40
CA GLU A 6 -17.31 -30.93 -0.21
C GLU A 6 -18.27 -31.59 0.79
N LEU A 7 -17.90 -31.71 2.07
CA LEU A 7 -18.74 -32.26 3.13
C LEU A 7 -20.02 -31.44 3.37
N PHE A 8 -19.96 -30.11 3.11
CA PHE A 8 -21.13 -29.24 3.29
C PHE A 8 -22.25 -29.50 2.28
N ASP A 9 -21.87 -30.00 1.11
CA ASP A 9 -22.80 -30.28 0.01
C ASP A 9 -23.14 -31.80 -0.05
N MET A 10 -22.59 -32.64 0.86
CA MET A 10 -22.84 -34.11 0.88
C MET A 10 -24.09 -34.46 1.67
N GLU A 11 -24.85 -35.41 1.14
CA GLU A 11 -26.02 -35.98 1.80
C GLU A 11 -25.60 -36.72 3.09
N GLY A 12 -26.39 -36.59 4.16
CA GLY A 12 -26.15 -37.27 5.44
C GLY A 12 -25.41 -36.38 6.49
N TRP A 13 -25.02 -35.15 6.16
CA TRP A 13 -24.43 -34.23 7.10
C TRP A 13 -25.43 -33.13 7.51
N VAL A 14 -25.43 -32.81 8.81
CA VAL A 14 -26.18 -31.64 9.32
C VAL A 14 -25.23 -30.48 9.34
N THR A 15 -25.55 -29.44 8.57
CA THR A 15 -24.72 -28.24 8.44
C THR A 15 -25.35 -27.05 9.16
N TYR A 16 -24.51 -26.27 9.83
CA TYR A 16 -24.95 -25.06 10.52
C TYR A 16 -24.19 -23.85 9.93
N HIS A 17 -24.95 -22.81 9.62
CA HIS A 17 -24.42 -21.52 9.22
C HIS A 17 -24.65 -20.52 10.36
N VAL A 18 -23.56 -19.96 10.89
CA VAL A 18 -23.61 -19.03 12.03
C VAL A 18 -22.95 -17.71 11.65
N ASP A 19 -23.75 -16.65 11.54
CA ASP A 19 -23.21 -15.28 11.45
C ASP A 19 -22.72 -14.86 12.86
N ALA A 20 -21.43 -14.55 12.99
CA ALA A 20 -20.79 -14.17 14.24
C ALA A 20 -21.44 -12.93 14.88
N ARG A 21 -22.08 -12.05 14.10
CA ARG A 21 -22.81 -10.89 14.60
C ARG A 21 -24.05 -11.27 15.40
N LYS A 22 -24.61 -12.47 15.16
CA LYS A 22 -25.78 -12.99 15.88
C LYS A 22 -25.40 -13.75 17.15
N SER A 23 -24.12 -14.09 17.33
CA SER A 23 -23.64 -14.81 18.53
C SER A 23 -23.53 -13.88 19.73
N GLY A 24 -23.92 -14.34 20.91
CA GLY A 24 -23.83 -13.58 22.18
C GLY A 24 -22.42 -13.47 22.76
N ILE A 25 -21.47 -14.30 22.28
CA ILE A 25 -20.11 -14.38 22.84
C ILE A 25 -19.05 -13.65 22.01
N THR A 26 -19.41 -13.07 20.87
CA THR A 26 -18.47 -12.39 19.97
C THR A 26 -18.33 -10.91 20.30
N ASN A 27 -17.13 -10.36 20.09
CA ASN A 27 -16.89 -8.93 20.20
C ASN A 27 -17.42 -8.20 18.95
N LYS A 28 -18.55 -7.50 19.10
CA LYS A 28 -19.23 -6.81 18.00
C LYS A 28 -18.40 -5.69 17.39
N ASP A 29 -17.70 -4.91 18.23
CA ASP A 29 -16.86 -3.80 17.78
C ASP A 29 -15.71 -4.31 16.87
N HIS A 30 -15.17 -5.48 17.20
CA HIS A 30 -14.15 -6.13 16.38
C HIS A 30 -14.73 -6.58 15.03
N LEU A 31 -15.91 -7.20 15.02
CA LEU A 31 -16.57 -7.63 13.78
C LEU A 31 -16.91 -6.42 12.89
N ASP A 32 -17.42 -5.35 13.47
CA ASP A 32 -17.74 -4.11 12.75
C ASP A 32 -16.46 -3.44 12.18
N ALA A 33 -15.36 -3.50 12.93
CA ALA A 33 -14.06 -3.03 12.44
C ALA A 33 -13.57 -3.85 11.25
N MET A 34 -13.77 -5.18 11.27
CA MET A 34 -13.45 -6.04 10.13
C MET A 34 -14.30 -5.71 8.90
N VAL A 35 -15.61 -5.53 9.07
CA VAL A 35 -16.51 -5.14 7.97
C VAL A 35 -16.11 -3.81 7.37
N ARG A 36 -15.80 -2.79 8.22
CA ARG A 36 -15.33 -1.48 7.72
C ARG A 36 -14.00 -1.59 6.98
N LYS A 37 -13.09 -2.44 7.46
CA LYS A 37 -11.73 -2.58 6.90
C LYS A 37 -11.71 -3.34 5.58
N TYR A 38 -12.46 -4.44 5.48
CA TYR A 38 -12.36 -5.37 4.36
C TYR A 38 -13.53 -5.27 3.38
N GLY A 39 -14.63 -4.62 3.77
CA GLY A 39 -15.88 -4.57 3.02
C GLY A 39 -16.79 -5.77 3.33
N GLU A 40 -18.11 -5.53 3.31
CA GLU A 40 -19.14 -6.53 3.68
C GLU A 40 -19.06 -7.81 2.84
N ASP A 41 -18.69 -7.71 1.55
CA ASP A 41 -18.69 -8.84 0.61
C ASP A 41 -17.30 -9.46 0.37
N SER A 42 -16.27 -9.00 1.11
CA SER A 42 -14.94 -9.62 1.03
C SER A 42 -14.96 -11.05 1.54
N ASP A 43 -14.08 -11.91 0.99
CA ASP A 43 -13.96 -13.29 1.46
C ASP A 43 -13.57 -13.36 2.95
N THR A 44 -12.83 -12.39 3.46
CA THR A 44 -12.52 -12.26 4.88
C THR A 44 -13.77 -12.08 5.74
N VAL A 45 -14.67 -11.17 5.35
CA VAL A 45 -15.92 -10.93 6.09
C VAL A 45 -16.88 -12.11 5.90
N ARG A 46 -16.95 -12.68 4.70
CA ARG A 46 -17.75 -13.88 4.46
C ARG A 46 -17.35 -15.02 5.40
N VAL A 47 -16.06 -15.32 5.50
CA VAL A 47 -15.58 -16.45 6.32
C VAL A 47 -15.62 -16.15 7.81
N ARG A 48 -15.14 -15.00 8.26
CA ARG A 48 -14.92 -14.71 9.68
C ARG A 48 -16.08 -14.01 10.39
N VAL A 49 -16.94 -13.34 9.63
CA VAL A 49 -18.10 -12.63 10.18
C VAL A 49 -19.39 -13.35 9.84
N LYS A 50 -19.61 -13.61 8.54
CA LYS A 50 -20.86 -14.23 8.07
C LYS A 50 -20.88 -15.75 8.26
N GLY A 51 -19.73 -16.43 8.42
CA GLY A 51 -19.62 -17.89 8.47
C GLY A 51 -19.89 -18.56 7.12
N GLU A 52 -19.70 -17.83 6.03
CA GLU A 52 -19.89 -18.29 4.65
C GLU A 52 -18.57 -18.78 4.05
N PHE A 53 -18.65 -19.63 3.03
CA PHE A 53 -17.48 -19.99 2.25
C PHE A 53 -17.01 -18.80 1.40
N PRO A 54 -15.68 -18.69 1.15
CA PRO A 54 -15.15 -17.68 0.27
C PRO A 54 -15.68 -17.89 -1.16
N LEU A 55 -15.90 -16.80 -1.89
CA LEU A 55 -16.28 -16.84 -3.30
C LEU A 55 -15.07 -17.13 -4.19
N GLN A 56 -13.91 -16.58 -3.79
CA GLN A 56 -12.63 -16.77 -4.46
C GLN A 56 -11.64 -17.35 -3.45
N GLY A 57 -10.71 -18.19 -3.91
CA GLY A 57 -9.79 -18.89 -3.02
C GLY A 57 -8.74 -18.04 -2.32
N ASN A 58 -8.59 -16.75 -2.69
CA ASN A 58 -7.67 -15.79 -2.08
C ASN A 58 -8.28 -14.39 -2.19
N ASP A 59 -8.19 -13.62 -1.11
CA ASP A 59 -8.59 -12.20 -1.10
C ASP A 59 -7.58 -11.35 -1.87
N THR A 60 -8.07 -10.50 -2.76
CA THR A 60 -7.26 -9.45 -3.41
C THR A 60 -7.23 -8.20 -2.53
N VAL A 61 -6.09 -7.49 -2.51
CA VAL A 61 -5.98 -6.25 -1.74
C VAL A 61 -6.96 -5.21 -2.28
N ASN A 62 -7.01 -5.03 -3.61
CA ASN A 62 -7.88 -4.06 -4.25
C ASN A 62 -9.00 -4.75 -5.04
N GLY A 63 -10.21 -4.22 -4.95
CA GLY A 63 -11.30 -4.58 -5.83
C GLY A 63 -11.03 -4.13 -7.27
N ALA A 64 -11.38 -4.96 -8.26
CA ALA A 64 -11.19 -4.59 -9.66
C ALA A 64 -11.97 -3.32 -10.04
N ASP A 65 -13.15 -3.14 -9.47
CA ASP A 65 -13.99 -1.97 -9.74
C ASP A 65 -13.42 -0.71 -9.11
N ASP A 66 -12.86 -0.78 -7.90
CA ASP A 66 -12.18 0.35 -7.23
C ASP A 66 -11.00 0.85 -8.07
N VAL A 67 -10.20 -0.09 -8.63
CA VAL A 67 -9.05 0.24 -9.48
C VAL A 67 -9.52 0.89 -10.80
N ARG A 68 -10.55 0.34 -11.44
CA ARG A 68 -11.12 0.90 -12.68
C ARG A 68 -11.73 2.28 -12.45
N GLU A 69 -12.41 2.47 -11.32
CA GLU A 69 -12.93 3.77 -10.93
C GLU A 69 -11.80 4.78 -10.74
N ALA A 70 -10.71 4.42 -10.04
CA ALA A 70 -9.53 5.27 -9.86
C ALA A 70 -8.87 5.65 -11.20
N ILE A 71 -8.89 4.75 -12.20
CA ILE A 71 -8.43 5.03 -13.57
C ILE A 71 -9.37 6.00 -14.30
N ALA A 72 -10.66 5.84 -14.15
CA ALA A 72 -11.66 6.65 -14.83
C ALA A 72 -11.86 8.04 -14.19
N ARG A 73 -11.53 8.17 -12.90
CA ARG A 73 -11.78 9.36 -12.08
C ARG A 73 -11.07 10.59 -12.65
N PRO A 74 -11.75 11.72 -12.81
CA PRO A 74 -11.10 12.97 -13.22
C PRO A 74 -10.09 13.42 -12.16
N VAL A 75 -9.03 14.07 -12.60
CA VAL A 75 -8.04 14.66 -11.68
C VAL A 75 -8.71 15.76 -10.88
N VAL A 76 -8.55 15.71 -9.56
CA VAL A 76 -9.11 16.72 -8.66
C VAL A 76 -8.16 17.92 -8.64
N ALA A 77 -8.65 19.07 -9.13
CA ALA A 77 -7.97 20.35 -8.93
C ALA A 77 -7.95 20.67 -7.42
N GLY A 78 -6.77 20.97 -6.86
CA GLY A 78 -6.69 21.41 -5.46
C GLY A 78 -5.63 20.71 -4.60
N ASP A 79 -5.02 19.63 -5.08
CA ASP A 79 -3.95 18.94 -4.32
C ASP A 79 -2.57 19.62 -4.44
N HIS A 80 -2.48 20.81 -5.07
CA HIS A 80 -1.23 21.56 -5.23
C HIS A 80 -0.57 21.97 -3.90
N GLY A 81 -1.34 22.08 -2.83
CA GLY A 81 -0.84 22.34 -1.48
C GLY A 81 -0.36 21.09 -0.73
N GLN A 82 -0.46 19.91 -1.34
CA GLN A 82 0.02 18.67 -0.75
C GLN A 82 1.47 18.39 -1.16
N ALA A 83 2.20 17.67 -0.30
CA ALA A 83 3.56 17.27 -0.59
C ALA A 83 3.64 16.38 -1.85
N LEU A 84 4.67 16.59 -2.65
CA LEU A 84 5.03 15.74 -3.76
C LEU A 84 5.90 14.59 -3.23
N VAL A 85 5.38 13.39 -3.24
CA VAL A 85 6.06 12.18 -2.75
C VAL A 85 6.50 11.33 -3.92
N CYS A 86 7.73 10.84 -3.85
CA CYS A 86 8.30 9.89 -4.80
C CYS A 86 8.46 8.53 -4.11
N GLY A 87 8.03 7.46 -4.79
CA GLY A 87 8.31 6.08 -4.40
C GLY A 87 9.22 5.42 -5.42
N ILE A 88 10.26 4.72 -4.96
CA ILE A 88 11.21 4.00 -5.80
C ILE A 88 11.27 2.54 -5.38
N ASP A 89 10.75 1.66 -6.22
CA ASP A 89 10.96 0.21 -6.12
C ASP A 89 12.18 -0.19 -6.95
N VAL A 90 13.20 -0.74 -6.29
CA VAL A 90 14.53 -0.99 -6.89
C VAL A 90 14.72 -2.47 -7.19
N SER A 91 14.87 -2.81 -8.46
CA SER A 91 15.21 -4.18 -8.87
C SER A 91 16.70 -4.47 -8.83
N ARG A 92 17.06 -5.73 -8.54
CA ARG A 92 18.45 -6.21 -8.52
C ARG A 92 19.04 -6.56 -9.88
N GLY A 93 18.34 -6.28 -10.96
CA GLY A 93 18.67 -6.84 -12.29
C GLY A 93 17.92 -8.16 -12.53
N GLY A 94 18.15 -8.81 -13.63
CA GLY A 94 17.34 -9.93 -14.11
C GLY A 94 16.22 -9.46 -15.03
N LEU A 95 14.99 -9.91 -14.83
CA LEU A 95 13.83 -9.51 -15.64
C LEU A 95 13.06 -8.32 -15.04
N ASP A 96 13.29 -8.01 -13.76
CA ASP A 96 12.59 -6.94 -13.04
C ASP A 96 13.15 -5.57 -13.38
N SER A 97 12.34 -4.55 -13.21
CA SER A 97 12.68 -3.16 -13.54
C SER A 97 12.60 -2.29 -12.30
N THR A 98 13.49 -1.29 -12.20
CA THR A 98 13.30 -0.22 -11.21
C THR A 98 12.19 0.69 -11.67
N VAL A 99 11.23 0.96 -10.80
CA VAL A 99 10.10 1.86 -11.06
C VAL A 99 10.13 3.04 -10.11
N VAL A 100 9.88 4.22 -10.65
CA VAL A 100 9.80 5.50 -9.92
C VAL A 100 8.43 6.10 -10.17
N THR A 101 7.66 6.32 -9.10
CA THR A 101 6.31 6.88 -9.17
C THR A 101 6.22 8.15 -8.34
N LEU A 102 5.58 9.18 -8.89
CA LEU A 102 5.24 10.40 -8.18
C LEU A 102 3.76 10.43 -7.80
N ARG A 103 3.46 10.93 -6.58
CA ARG A 103 2.10 11.19 -6.11
C ARG A 103 2.04 12.52 -5.36
N ARG A 104 0.98 13.29 -5.59
CA ARG A 104 0.64 14.48 -4.81
C ARG A 104 -0.82 14.42 -4.38
N GLY A 105 -1.06 14.32 -3.07
CA GLY A 105 -2.41 14.16 -2.56
C GLY A 105 -3.13 12.96 -3.19
N ARG A 106 -4.21 13.22 -3.92
CA ARG A 106 -4.97 12.21 -4.65
C ARG A 106 -4.51 11.97 -6.09
N ASP A 107 -3.52 12.72 -6.58
CA ASP A 107 -3.04 12.63 -7.95
C ASP A 107 -1.75 11.79 -8.08
N ALA A 108 -1.85 10.64 -8.69
CA ALA A 108 -0.76 9.88 -9.28
C ALA A 108 -0.97 9.70 -10.80
N ARG A 109 -1.97 10.38 -11.40
CA ARG A 109 -2.34 10.26 -12.79
C ARG A 109 -1.61 11.23 -13.71
N THR A 110 -1.54 12.51 -13.33
CA THR A 110 -0.89 13.55 -14.17
C THR A 110 0.61 13.56 -14.02
N LEU A 111 1.12 13.08 -12.89
CA LEU A 111 2.54 13.03 -12.58
C LEU A 111 3.24 11.89 -13.31
N PRO A 112 4.51 12.03 -13.70
CA PRO A 112 5.23 10.97 -14.41
C PRO A 112 5.47 9.74 -13.54
N THR A 113 5.57 8.61 -14.23
CA THR A 113 6.09 7.35 -13.70
C THR A 113 7.16 6.85 -14.69
N TRP A 114 8.33 6.51 -14.18
CA TRP A 114 9.43 6.00 -15.01
C TRP A 114 9.71 4.54 -14.69
N ARG A 115 10.11 3.82 -15.72
CA ARG A 115 10.58 2.45 -15.62
C ARG A 115 11.99 2.36 -16.21
N TYR A 116 12.93 1.91 -15.42
CA TYR A 116 14.31 1.69 -15.82
C TYR A 116 14.56 0.20 -16.02
N ALA A 117 15.03 -0.17 -17.20
CA ALA A 117 15.29 -1.57 -17.54
C ALA A 117 16.40 -2.16 -16.65
N ALA A 118 16.35 -3.47 -16.43
CA ALA A 118 17.31 -4.21 -15.63
C ALA A 118 18.79 -3.99 -16.03
N SER A 119 19.04 -3.71 -17.31
CA SER A 119 20.40 -3.38 -17.80
C SER A 119 20.98 -2.09 -17.20
N MET A 120 20.12 -1.15 -16.81
CA MET A 120 20.53 0.12 -16.16
C MET A 120 20.73 -0.07 -14.65
N THR A 121 20.06 -1.04 -14.03
CA THR A 121 20.10 -1.24 -12.56
C THR A 121 21.38 -1.94 -12.10
N LYS A 122 22.21 -2.46 -13.03
CA LYS A 122 23.52 -3.04 -12.71
C LYS A 122 24.53 -2.02 -12.22
N ASP A 123 24.40 -0.77 -12.66
CA ASP A 123 25.24 0.35 -12.25
C ASP A 123 24.40 1.35 -11.46
N THR A 124 24.51 1.26 -10.14
CA THR A 124 23.72 2.06 -9.21
C THR A 124 24.03 3.56 -9.33
N GLU A 125 25.28 3.93 -9.63
CA GLU A 125 25.67 5.34 -9.84
C GLU A 125 25.02 5.92 -11.09
N ARG A 126 25.03 5.16 -12.18
CA ARG A 126 24.37 5.55 -13.43
C ARG A 126 22.86 5.64 -13.25
N LEU A 127 22.27 4.69 -12.56
CA LEU A 127 20.85 4.69 -12.24
C LEU A 127 20.47 5.93 -11.41
N ALA A 128 21.24 6.22 -10.33
CA ALA A 128 21.01 7.39 -9.50
C ALA A 128 21.12 8.70 -10.30
N THR A 129 22.12 8.80 -11.17
CA THR A 129 22.29 9.96 -12.07
C THR A 129 21.06 10.18 -12.94
N ARG A 130 20.54 9.10 -13.52
CA ARG A 130 19.36 9.16 -14.38
C ARG A 130 18.11 9.53 -13.58
N ILE A 131 17.89 8.92 -12.42
CA ILE A 131 16.73 9.20 -11.54
C ILE A 131 16.75 10.67 -11.11
N ILE A 132 17.92 11.21 -10.70
CA ILE A 132 18.03 12.62 -10.32
C ILE A 132 17.69 13.53 -11.49
N ALA A 133 18.20 13.24 -12.69
CA ALA A 133 17.90 14.04 -13.88
C ALA A 133 16.39 14.06 -14.20
N ASP A 134 15.72 12.90 -14.07
CA ASP A 134 14.29 12.78 -14.33
C ASP A 134 13.43 13.43 -13.24
N LEU A 135 13.88 13.42 -11.96
CA LEU A 135 13.19 14.03 -10.83
C LEU A 135 13.46 15.54 -10.65
N LEU A 136 14.56 16.05 -11.21
CA LEU A 136 14.98 17.44 -11.02
C LEU A 136 13.91 18.47 -11.40
N PRO A 137 13.12 18.31 -12.49
CA PRO A 137 12.05 19.24 -12.81
C PRO A 137 10.90 19.26 -11.81
N PHE A 138 10.74 18.19 -11.05
CA PHE A 138 9.63 17.99 -10.11
C PHE A 138 10.01 18.27 -8.67
N GLN A 139 11.26 18.02 -8.29
CA GLN A 139 11.82 18.22 -6.95
C GLN A 139 10.91 17.69 -5.83
N PRO A 140 10.63 16.37 -5.78
CA PRO A 140 9.78 15.82 -4.75
C PRO A 140 10.26 16.17 -3.34
N ASP A 141 9.29 16.39 -2.44
CA ASP A 141 9.53 16.76 -1.05
C ASP A 141 10.18 15.62 -0.26
N ILE A 142 9.93 14.39 -0.66
CA ILE A 142 10.53 13.17 -0.11
C ILE A 142 10.60 12.08 -1.18
N ILE A 143 11.64 11.25 -1.09
CA ILE A 143 11.84 10.09 -1.95
C ILE A 143 11.92 8.85 -1.06
N ALA A 144 10.86 8.05 -1.05
CA ALA A 144 10.80 6.76 -0.35
C ALA A 144 11.44 5.68 -1.23
N VAL A 145 12.53 5.09 -0.80
CA VAL A 145 13.25 4.05 -1.54
C VAL A 145 13.09 2.71 -0.82
N ASP A 146 12.64 1.66 -1.51
CA ASP A 146 12.72 0.33 -0.91
C ASP A 146 14.19 -0.06 -0.74
N ALA A 147 14.66 0.05 0.49
CA ALA A 147 16.04 -0.23 0.86
C ALA A 147 16.31 -1.73 1.09
N THR A 148 15.35 -2.60 0.81
CA THR A 148 15.53 -4.04 0.87
C THR A 148 16.54 -4.49 -0.19
N GLY A 149 17.78 -4.76 0.25
CA GLY A 149 18.85 -5.21 -0.64
C GLY A 149 19.55 -4.08 -1.42
N VAL A 150 19.38 -3.99 -2.74
CA VAL A 150 20.10 -3.02 -3.60
C VAL A 150 19.59 -1.60 -3.51
N GLY A 151 18.43 -1.37 -2.94
CA GLY A 151 17.87 -0.03 -2.79
C GLY A 151 18.62 0.84 -1.77
N GLY A 152 19.22 0.25 -0.73
CA GLY A 152 20.02 0.98 0.26
C GLY A 152 21.16 1.79 -0.39
N PRO A 153 22.06 1.17 -1.17
CA PRO A 153 23.09 1.88 -1.91
C PRO A 153 22.56 2.99 -2.83
N LEU A 154 21.43 2.78 -3.50
CA LEU A 154 20.79 3.81 -4.31
C LEU A 154 20.35 5.00 -3.45
N ALA A 155 19.69 4.75 -2.33
CA ALA A 155 19.26 5.80 -1.40
C ALA A 155 20.45 6.60 -0.85
N ASP A 156 21.58 5.94 -0.54
CA ASP A 156 22.80 6.59 -0.09
C ASP A 156 23.37 7.54 -1.15
N ILE A 157 23.40 7.11 -2.41
CA ILE A 157 23.90 7.94 -3.51
C ILE A 157 22.96 9.15 -3.72
N LEU A 158 21.65 8.93 -3.70
CA LEU A 158 20.67 10.01 -3.82
C LEU A 158 20.85 11.05 -2.71
N ARG A 159 21.02 10.63 -1.45
CA ARG A 159 21.30 11.52 -0.30
C ARG A 159 22.60 12.30 -0.46
N LYS A 160 23.67 11.65 -0.88
CA LYS A 160 24.96 12.30 -1.15
C LYS A 160 24.84 13.40 -2.21
N ARG A 161 23.87 13.29 -3.11
CA ARG A 161 23.59 14.28 -4.17
C ARG A 161 22.46 15.24 -3.78
N SER A 162 22.21 15.41 -2.47
CA SER A 162 21.22 16.34 -1.90
C SER A 162 19.75 16.04 -2.28
N ALA A 163 19.45 14.85 -2.78
CA ALA A 163 18.08 14.41 -2.97
C ALA A 163 17.49 13.91 -1.62
N PRO A 164 16.22 14.21 -1.30
CA PRO A 164 15.60 13.89 -0.02
C PRO A 164 15.18 12.41 0.08
N ALA A 165 16.12 11.50 -0.13
CA ALA A 165 15.87 10.06 -0.12
C ALA A 165 15.86 9.50 1.31
N VAL A 166 14.87 8.65 1.59
CA VAL A 166 14.68 7.96 2.87
C VAL A 166 14.44 6.48 2.62
N ASP A 167 15.11 5.65 3.42
CA ASP A 167 14.98 4.21 3.34
C ASP A 167 13.63 3.74 3.85
N VAL A 168 13.01 2.84 3.12
CA VAL A 168 11.81 2.12 3.52
C VAL A 168 12.13 0.63 3.42
N HIS A 169 11.84 -0.13 4.47
CA HIS A 169 12.00 -1.56 4.47
C HIS A 169 10.63 -2.23 4.53
N PHE A 170 10.21 -2.87 3.47
CA PHE A 170 8.91 -3.56 3.41
C PHE A 170 8.76 -4.64 4.49
N GLY A 171 9.86 -5.30 4.86
CA GLY A 171 9.89 -6.28 5.94
C GLY A 171 9.91 -5.70 7.36
N ALA A 172 10.08 -4.39 7.53
CA ALA A 172 10.08 -3.75 8.84
C ALA A 172 8.72 -3.89 9.54
N LYS A 173 8.72 -3.67 10.86
CA LYS A 173 7.50 -3.65 11.66
C LYS A 173 6.52 -2.59 11.13
N ALA A 174 5.26 -2.97 10.98
CA ALA A 174 4.19 -2.04 10.62
C ALA A 174 4.00 -0.99 11.73
N LEU A 175 3.55 0.22 11.36
CA LEU A 175 3.14 1.24 12.34
C LEU A 175 1.86 0.78 13.06
N GLN A 176 0.92 0.20 12.30
CA GLN A 176 -0.28 -0.46 12.83
C GLN A 176 -0.01 -1.97 13.03
N ASP A 177 0.93 -2.29 13.91
CA ASP A 177 1.42 -3.66 14.11
C ASP A 177 0.39 -4.64 14.69
N ARG A 178 -0.75 -4.16 15.16
CA ARG A 178 -1.91 -4.99 15.54
C ARG A 178 -2.67 -5.52 14.33
N LEU A 179 -2.61 -4.84 13.19
CA LEU A 179 -3.38 -5.16 11.99
C LEU A 179 -2.54 -5.84 10.91
N TYR A 180 -1.29 -5.44 10.78
CA TYR A 180 -0.42 -5.85 9.69
C TYR A 180 0.84 -6.55 10.17
N ILE A 181 1.30 -7.53 9.42
CA ILE A 181 2.52 -8.31 9.74
C ILE A 181 3.78 -7.46 9.55
N ASN A 182 3.81 -6.61 8.52
CA ASN A 182 4.96 -5.78 8.18
C ASN A 182 4.55 -4.49 7.48
N ARG A 183 5.53 -3.61 7.30
CA ARG A 183 5.32 -2.28 6.69
C ARG A 183 4.84 -2.37 5.24
N GLY A 184 5.35 -3.30 4.45
CA GLY A 184 4.92 -3.48 3.05
C GLY A 184 3.43 -3.81 2.95
N THR A 185 2.92 -4.68 3.83
CA THR A 185 1.48 -4.98 3.89
C THR A 185 0.67 -3.74 4.25
N GLU A 186 1.11 -3.00 5.26
CA GLU A 186 0.44 -1.77 5.69
C GLU A 186 0.37 -0.74 4.56
N LEU A 187 1.47 -0.49 3.85
CA LEU A 187 1.52 0.45 2.73
C LEU A 187 0.56 0.08 1.59
N TRP A 188 0.41 -1.19 1.30
CA TRP A 188 -0.54 -1.66 0.31
C TRP A 188 -2.00 -1.41 0.72
N PHE A 189 -2.31 -1.54 2.01
CA PHE A 189 -3.65 -1.23 2.51
C PHE A 189 -3.89 0.27 2.64
N GLU A 190 -2.88 1.08 2.99
CA GLU A 190 -2.97 2.54 2.92
C GLU A 190 -3.22 3.02 1.48
N MET A 191 -2.56 2.41 0.50
CA MET A 191 -2.81 2.67 -0.92
C MET A 191 -4.23 2.27 -1.35
N LYS A 192 -4.74 1.11 -0.88
CA LYS A 192 -6.14 0.70 -1.10
C LYS A 192 -7.12 1.75 -0.59
N ASP A 193 -6.95 2.18 0.66
CA ASP A 193 -7.84 3.17 1.27
C ASP A 193 -7.78 4.50 0.50
N TRP A 194 -6.60 4.90 0.02
CA TRP A 194 -6.43 6.05 -0.83
C TRP A 194 -7.13 5.91 -2.19
N LEU A 195 -7.07 4.75 -2.84
CA LEU A 195 -7.80 4.48 -4.09
C LEU A 195 -9.30 4.67 -3.89
N ILE A 196 -9.86 4.11 -2.81
CA ILE A 196 -11.28 4.21 -2.47
C ILE A 196 -11.65 5.68 -2.12
N ALA A 197 -10.80 6.38 -1.38
CA ALA A 197 -11.03 7.76 -0.94
C ALA A 197 -10.88 8.82 -2.03
N GLY A 198 -10.70 8.43 -3.27
CA GLY A 198 -10.67 9.37 -4.40
C GLY A 198 -9.32 9.52 -5.09
N GLY A 199 -8.35 8.64 -4.80
CA GLY A 199 -7.10 8.58 -5.53
C GLY A 199 -7.31 8.32 -7.01
N CYS A 200 -6.51 8.95 -7.87
CA CYS A 200 -6.56 8.74 -9.32
C CYS A 200 -5.21 8.29 -9.86
N ILE A 201 -5.24 7.30 -10.75
CA ILE A 201 -4.07 6.65 -11.34
C ILE A 201 -4.10 6.65 -12.86
N LYS A 202 -2.95 6.38 -13.49
CA LYS A 202 -2.80 6.40 -14.95
C LYS A 202 -3.50 5.23 -15.63
N SER A 203 -4.26 5.53 -16.68
CA SER A 203 -4.76 4.54 -17.63
C SER A 203 -3.69 4.06 -18.63
N THR A 204 -2.61 4.84 -18.80
CA THR A 204 -1.55 4.57 -19.77
C THR A 204 -0.52 3.54 -19.32
N ILE A 205 -0.69 2.96 -18.11
CA ILE A 205 0.17 1.91 -17.57
C ILE A 205 -0.69 0.66 -17.29
N PRO A 206 -1.00 -0.17 -18.31
CA PRO A 206 -1.85 -1.35 -18.13
C PRO A 206 -1.26 -2.38 -17.15
N LYS A 207 0.06 -2.39 -16.96
CA LYS A 207 0.73 -3.26 -16.01
C LYS A 207 0.36 -2.86 -14.55
N LEU A 208 0.27 -1.56 -14.24
CA LEU A 208 -0.15 -1.07 -12.93
C LEU A 208 -1.56 -1.56 -12.56
N GLU A 209 -2.53 -1.45 -13.48
CA GLU A 209 -3.88 -1.95 -13.25
C GLU A 209 -3.87 -3.45 -12.91
N LYS A 210 -3.17 -4.25 -13.72
CA LYS A 210 -3.06 -5.70 -13.50
C LYS A 210 -2.41 -6.04 -12.15
N GLU A 211 -1.34 -5.35 -11.79
CA GLU A 211 -0.63 -5.56 -10.51
C GLU A 211 -1.52 -5.21 -9.31
N LEU A 212 -2.27 -4.10 -9.39
CA LEU A 212 -3.17 -3.68 -8.31
C LEU A 212 -4.31 -4.69 -8.08
N ILE A 213 -4.91 -5.21 -9.16
CA ILE A 213 -6.02 -6.18 -9.08
C ILE A 213 -5.52 -7.57 -8.67
N ALA A 214 -4.32 -7.96 -9.10
CA ALA A 214 -3.80 -9.31 -8.86
C ALA A 214 -3.20 -9.50 -7.47
N ARG A 215 -2.93 -8.44 -6.70
CA ARG A 215 -2.23 -8.54 -5.42
C ARG A 215 -3.07 -9.23 -4.36
N LEU A 216 -2.60 -10.40 -3.91
CA LEU A 216 -3.28 -11.22 -2.92
C LEU A 216 -2.79 -10.92 -1.50
N TYR A 217 -3.69 -11.08 -0.54
CA TYR A 217 -3.35 -11.10 0.88
C TYR A 217 -3.97 -12.32 1.57
N GLU A 218 -3.46 -12.62 2.75
CA GLU A 218 -4.00 -13.65 3.62
C GLU A 218 -3.97 -13.16 5.08
N ILE A 219 -4.74 -13.79 5.92
CA ILE A 219 -4.71 -13.53 7.36
C ILE A 219 -3.85 -14.61 8.01
N ASN A 220 -2.86 -14.19 8.77
CA ASN A 220 -2.01 -15.09 9.52
C ASN A 220 -2.82 -15.76 10.64
N GLU A 221 -2.98 -17.08 10.58
CA GLU A 221 -3.82 -17.87 11.49
C GLU A 221 -3.40 -17.76 12.97
N THR A 222 -2.10 -17.54 13.22
CA THR A 222 -1.56 -17.48 14.59
C THR A 222 -1.76 -16.10 15.23
N SER A 223 -1.64 -15.02 14.44
CA SER A 223 -1.61 -13.65 14.97
C SER A 223 -2.82 -12.81 14.56
N ASP A 224 -3.72 -13.33 13.74
CA ASP A 224 -4.85 -12.63 13.11
C ASP A 224 -4.46 -11.36 12.33
N LYS A 225 -3.18 -11.23 12.00
CA LYS A 225 -2.66 -10.09 11.24
C LYS A 225 -2.75 -10.34 9.75
N THR A 226 -3.04 -9.29 9.02
CA THR A 226 -3.02 -9.31 7.56
C THR A 226 -1.57 -9.35 7.06
N LYS A 227 -1.31 -10.17 6.04
CA LYS A 227 -0.04 -10.19 5.30
C LYS A 227 -0.28 -10.35 3.81
N LEU A 228 0.59 -9.78 3.00
CA LEU A 228 0.58 -10.02 1.56
C LEU A 228 1.07 -11.45 1.28
N VAL A 229 0.46 -12.11 0.31
CA VAL A 229 0.97 -13.39 -0.19
C VAL A 229 2.38 -13.18 -0.76
N PRO A 230 3.35 -14.05 -0.46
CA PRO A 230 4.71 -13.95 -1.00
C PRO A 230 4.72 -13.83 -2.54
N LYS A 231 5.64 -13.01 -3.08
CA LYS A 231 5.70 -12.70 -4.52
C LYS A 231 5.89 -13.95 -5.40
N ASP A 232 6.61 -14.94 -4.92
CA ASP A 232 6.85 -16.23 -5.58
C ASP A 232 5.60 -17.12 -5.68
N LYS A 233 4.62 -16.87 -4.83
CA LYS A 233 3.31 -17.57 -4.81
C LYS A 233 2.18 -16.77 -5.46
N GLN A 234 2.49 -15.59 -5.98
CA GLN A 234 1.51 -14.69 -6.55
C GLN A 234 1.42 -14.83 -8.07
N PRO A 235 0.21 -14.89 -8.65
CA PRO A 235 0.03 -14.77 -10.09
C PRO A 235 0.53 -13.43 -10.63
N GLY A 236 1.22 -13.43 -11.77
CA GLY A 236 1.57 -12.19 -12.47
C GLY A 236 2.97 -11.62 -12.18
N GLY A 237 3.76 -12.25 -11.30
CA GLY A 237 5.14 -11.83 -11.01
C GLY A 237 5.27 -10.64 -10.07
N SER A 238 6.41 -9.92 -10.14
CA SER A 238 6.69 -8.78 -9.26
C SER A 238 5.80 -7.57 -9.61
N PRO A 239 5.12 -6.97 -8.62
CA PRO A 239 4.24 -5.81 -8.82
C PRO A 239 5.02 -4.48 -8.73
N ASP A 240 6.05 -4.30 -9.57
CA ASP A 240 7.02 -3.19 -9.47
C ASP A 240 6.35 -1.81 -9.52
N PHE A 241 5.34 -1.61 -10.39
CA PHE A 241 4.61 -0.34 -10.48
C PHE A 241 3.74 -0.08 -9.25
N ALA A 242 3.06 -1.10 -8.76
CA ALA A 242 2.20 -0.98 -7.60
C ALA A 242 3.04 -0.85 -6.31
N ASP A 243 4.17 -1.56 -6.19
CA ASP A 243 5.09 -1.41 -5.05
C ASP A 243 5.69 0.01 -5.01
N SER A 244 6.07 0.58 -6.16
CA SER A 244 6.57 1.96 -6.22
C SER A 244 5.49 2.98 -5.84
N LEU A 245 4.22 2.75 -6.20
CA LEU A 245 3.11 3.58 -5.77
C LEU A 245 2.84 3.41 -4.27
N ALA A 246 2.86 2.18 -3.73
CA ALA A 246 2.68 1.90 -2.31
C ALA A 246 3.73 2.60 -1.44
N LEU A 247 4.98 2.69 -1.90
CA LEU A 247 6.06 3.42 -1.21
C LEU A 247 5.74 4.90 -1.00
N THR A 248 4.90 5.52 -1.84
CA THR A 248 4.51 6.93 -1.66
C THR A 248 3.69 7.17 -0.39
N PHE A 249 3.22 6.13 0.30
CA PHE A 249 2.49 6.20 1.56
C PHE A 249 3.38 5.99 2.80
N ALA A 250 4.69 5.77 2.61
CA ALA A 250 5.59 5.44 3.70
C ALA A 250 5.71 6.53 4.78
N PHE A 251 5.48 7.79 4.42
CA PHE A 251 5.62 8.94 5.31
C PHE A 251 4.34 9.77 5.31
N PRO A 252 3.33 9.37 6.10
CA PRO A 252 2.11 10.14 6.26
C PRO A 252 2.41 11.50 6.94
N GLY A 253 1.64 12.53 6.55
CA GLY A 253 1.77 13.87 7.15
C GLY A 253 2.99 14.69 6.71
N ILE A 254 3.69 14.28 5.66
CA ILE A 254 4.73 15.11 5.03
C ILE A 254 4.11 16.42 4.55
N LEU A 255 4.79 17.53 4.90
CA LEU A 255 4.43 18.85 4.42
C LEU A 255 5.25 19.22 3.18
N PRO A 256 4.68 20.01 2.25
CA PRO A 256 5.44 20.54 1.12
C PRO A 256 6.65 21.34 1.58
N ARG A 257 7.78 21.16 0.91
CA ARG A 257 8.98 21.96 1.15
C ARG A 257 8.97 23.18 0.23
N HIS A 258 9.39 24.31 0.78
CA HIS A 258 9.57 25.54 0.01
C HIS A 258 11.02 25.72 -0.47
N THR A 259 11.88 24.70 -0.29
CA THR A 259 13.31 24.76 -0.63
C THR A 259 13.64 23.84 -1.79
N THR A 260 14.48 24.34 -2.72
CA THR A 260 15.02 23.55 -3.83
C THR A 260 16.06 22.53 -3.34
N TRP A 261 16.23 21.44 -4.08
CA TRP A 261 17.31 20.48 -3.87
C TRP A 261 18.66 21.21 -3.92
N GLY A 262 19.54 20.92 -3.00
CA GLY A 262 20.84 21.60 -2.85
C GLY A 262 20.90 22.62 -1.71
N ASN A 263 19.77 23.13 -1.21
CA ASN A 263 19.71 23.98 -0.03
C ASN A 263 19.39 23.24 1.28
N VAL A 264 19.27 21.92 1.22
CA VAL A 264 18.91 21.08 2.38
C VAL A 264 20.18 20.56 3.06
N LEU A 265 20.91 21.43 3.73
CA LEU A 265 22.11 21.06 4.50
C LEU A 265 21.82 20.56 5.93
N THR A 266 20.56 20.48 6.35
CA THR A 266 20.21 19.96 7.68
C THR A 266 19.02 19.03 7.62
N PHE A 267 19.29 17.77 7.32
CA PHE A 267 18.31 16.70 7.57
C PHE A 267 18.52 16.17 8.98
N ASN A 268 17.58 16.45 9.87
CA ASN A 268 17.53 15.81 11.18
C ASN A 268 17.13 14.34 10.94
N SER A 269 18.05 13.41 11.11
CA SER A 269 17.89 11.97 10.88
C SER A 269 16.91 11.29 11.85
N ASN A 270 16.22 12.06 12.68
CA ASN A 270 15.19 11.58 13.60
C ASN A 270 13.92 12.41 13.39
N PRO A 271 13.03 12.07 12.44
CA PRO A 271 11.71 12.64 12.45
C PRO A 271 11.06 12.23 13.77
N LYS A 272 10.68 13.21 14.60
CA LYS A 272 9.76 12.95 15.70
C LYS A 272 8.59 12.19 15.10
N PRO A 273 8.08 11.13 15.77
CA PRO A 273 6.89 10.43 15.29
C PRO A 273 5.84 11.51 15.00
N ALA A 274 5.26 11.45 13.82
CA ALA A 274 4.22 12.38 13.41
C ALA A 274 3.19 12.43 14.54
N GLN A 275 2.85 13.64 14.98
CA GLN A 275 1.71 13.81 15.87
C GLN A 275 0.53 13.08 15.24
N ALA A 276 -0.13 12.26 16.03
CA ALA A 276 -1.28 11.49 15.59
C ALA A 276 -2.20 12.39 14.74
N TYR A 277 -2.66 11.86 13.62
CA TYR A 277 -3.64 12.50 12.76
C TYR A 277 -4.76 13.08 13.64
N PRO A 278 -5.34 14.24 13.28
CA PRO A 278 -6.57 14.65 13.91
C PRO A 278 -7.55 13.49 13.75
N VAL A 279 -7.94 12.91 14.90
CA VAL A 279 -8.93 11.83 14.97
C VAL A 279 -10.14 12.35 14.24
N LEU A 280 -10.49 11.69 13.13
CA LEU A 280 -11.64 12.08 12.34
C LEU A 280 -12.88 12.02 13.23
N PRO A 281 -13.92 12.87 13.05
CA PRO A 281 -15.03 13.00 13.98
C PRO A 281 -15.73 11.68 14.37
N TRP A 282 -15.61 10.65 13.53
CA TRP A 282 -16.16 9.30 13.78
C TRP A 282 -15.23 8.36 14.58
N GLU A 283 -13.97 8.73 14.81
CA GLU A 283 -12.99 7.96 15.59
C GLU A 283 -12.94 8.36 17.06
N GLN A 284 -13.70 9.40 17.46
CA GLN A 284 -13.79 9.77 18.87
C GLN A 284 -14.69 8.77 19.62
N PRO A 285 -14.21 8.16 20.73
CA PRO A 285 -15.07 7.35 21.57
C PRO A 285 -16.22 8.23 22.09
N LYS A 286 -17.46 7.81 21.85
CA LYS A 286 -18.63 8.48 22.41
C LYS A 286 -18.44 8.50 23.93
N ARG A 287 -18.28 9.70 24.50
CA ARG A 287 -18.31 9.88 25.96
C ARG A 287 -19.72 9.51 26.42
N HIS A 288 -19.85 8.36 27.06
CA HIS A 288 -21.04 8.06 27.81
C HIS A 288 -21.04 9.01 29.01
N ALA A 289 -21.94 9.99 28.98
CA ALA A 289 -22.28 10.75 30.15
C ALA A 289 -23.03 9.82 31.11
N PHE A 290 -22.39 9.42 32.19
CA PHE A 290 -23.08 8.90 33.38
C PHE A 290 -23.59 10.11 34.13
N SER A 291 -24.90 10.27 34.14
CA SER A 291 -25.65 11.03 35.15
C SER A 291 -26.22 10.06 36.15
#